data_60bc106dfefeb6c4fa404a669c50eee8
#
_entry.id   60bc106dfefeb6c4fa404a669c50eee8
#
_cell.length_a   1.000
_cell.length_b   1.000
_cell.length_c   1.000
_cell.angle_alpha   90.00
_cell.angle_beta   90.00
_cell.angle_gamma   90.00
#
_symmetry.space_group_name_H-M   'P 1'
#
loop_
_entity.id
_entity.type
_entity.pdbx_description
1 polymer ?
#
loop_
_entity_poly.entity_id
_entity_poly.type
_entity_poly.pdbx_seq_one_letter_code
_entity_poly.pdbx_strand_id
1 'polypeptide(L)'
;QGNTDNTIQGKIEQILSRMTGHAVEINGAGRTDAGVHARAQVANVKIRTDKTAQEIQELLNHYLPQDIAVTACEQAPERVHARLNAKGKHYRYRLCDGGVPDVFARNYVCAWEQHLDVDAMQRAAAHLVGTHDFRAMSSVNKRFKKSTVRTITQITITRKPREICFDVIGTGFLYNMVRILIGTLVEVGEGKRAPDSMPAILDSLDRQQAGVTMPPQGLTLETVLY
;
A
#
# COMPACT_ATOMS: atom_id res chain seq x y z
N GLN A 1 12.30 5.21 3.86
CA GLN A 1 13.45 5.90 3.28
C GLN A 1 13.20 7.42 3.35
N GLY A 2 13.43 7.98 4.44
CA GLY A 2 13.58 9.38 4.73
C GLY A 2 14.94 9.55 5.40
N ASN A 3 15.10 10.51 6.25
CA ASN A 3 16.34 10.79 6.96
C ASN A 3 16.67 9.79 8.11
N THR A 4 16.17 8.56 8.06
CA THR A 4 16.45 7.55 9.09
C THR A 4 16.84 6.22 8.45
N ASP A 5 17.87 5.58 8.99
CA ASP A 5 18.31 4.23 8.61
C ASP A 5 17.37 3.13 9.15
N ASN A 6 16.37 3.50 9.97
CA ASN A 6 15.41 2.58 10.56
C ASN A 6 14.25 2.26 9.59
N THR A 7 14.56 1.64 8.48
CA THR A 7 13.59 1.18 7.48
C THR A 7 13.70 -0.33 7.28
N ILE A 8 12.62 -0.97 6.82
CA ILE A 8 12.63 -2.40 6.45
C ILE A 8 13.75 -2.68 5.44
N GLN A 9 13.88 -1.84 4.41
CA GLN A 9 14.94 -1.93 3.41
C GLN A 9 16.31 -1.86 4.05
N GLY A 10 16.58 -0.84 4.89
CA GLY A 10 17.88 -0.67 5.53
C GLY A 10 18.26 -1.84 6.45
N LYS A 11 17.29 -2.43 7.15
CA LYS A 11 17.54 -3.63 7.99
C LYS A 11 17.98 -4.83 7.16
N ILE A 12 17.31 -5.08 6.03
CA ILE A 12 17.67 -6.17 5.11
C ILE A 12 19.03 -5.90 4.48
N GLU A 13 19.27 -4.69 3.97
CA GLU A 13 20.57 -4.28 3.37
C GLU A 13 21.72 -4.42 4.36
N GLN A 14 21.50 -4.08 5.62
CA GLN A 14 22.52 -4.20 6.68
C GLN A 14 22.91 -5.66 6.93
N ILE A 15 21.93 -6.57 6.98
CA ILE A 15 22.19 -8.00 7.19
C ILE A 15 22.94 -8.59 5.97
N LEU A 16 22.46 -8.29 4.77
CA LEU A 16 23.10 -8.77 3.54
C LEU A 16 24.51 -8.20 3.36
N SER A 17 24.74 -6.94 3.72
CA SER A 17 26.06 -6.31 3.67
C SER A 17 27.05 -6.95 4.63
N ARG A 18 26.60 -7.35 5.84
CA ARG A 18 27.42 -8.12 6.79
C ARG A 18 27.75 -9.52 6.26
N MET A 19 26.78 -10.17 5.61
CA MET A 19 26.96 -11.51 5.03
C MET A 19 27.99 -11.50 3.89
N THR A 20 27.94 -10.49 3.03
CA THR A 20 28.78 -10.42 1.81
C THR A 20 30.12 -9.69 2.03
N GLY A 21 30.27 -8.96 3.13
CA GLY A 21 31.47 -8.15 3.42
C GLY A 21 31.55 -6.83 2.64
N HIS A 22 30.51 -6.47 1.89
CA HIS A 22 30.43 -5.20 1.13
C HIS A 22 29.02 -4.62 1.17
N ALA A 23 28.89 -3.34 0.80
CA ALA A 23 27.60 -2.66 0.77
C ALA A 23 26.66 -3.32 -0.27
N VAL A 24 25.43 -3.63 0.16
CA VAL A 24 24.39 -4.25 -0.66
C VAL A 24 23.19 -3.32 -0.70
N GLU A 25 22.64 -3.08 -1.89
CA GLU A 25 21.42 -2.33 -2.11
C GLU A 25 20.32 -3.26 -2.63
N ILE A 26 19.11 -3.17 -2.08
CA ILE A 26 17.94 -3.91 -2.55
C ILE A 26 16.96 -2.99 -3.29
N ASN A 27 16.26 -3.54 -4.27
CA ASN A 27 15.25 -2.83 -5.03
C ASN A 27 13.87 -3.40 -4.71
N GLY A 28 13.09 -2.68 -3.89
CA GLY A 28 11.71 -3.05 -3.59
C GLY A 28 10.75 -2.72 -4.73
N ALA A 29 9.67 -3.51 -4.88
CA ALA A 29 8.60 -3.28 -5.86
C ALA A 29 7.91 -1.93 -5.65
N GLY A 30 7.96 -1.39 -4.44
CA GLY A 30 7.48 -0.06 -4.10
C GLY A 30 7.77 0.27 -2.65
N ARG A 31 7.54 1.54 -2.29
CA ARG A 31 7.60 1.99 -0.90
C ARG A 31 6.23 1.88 -0.27
N THR A 32 6.18 1.52 0.99
CA THR A 32 5.03 1.69 1.86
C THR A 32 5.31 2.81 2.86
N ASP A 33 4.28 3.55 3.25
CA ASP A 33 4.41 4.61 4.24
C ASP A 33 4.66 4.01 5.63
N ALA A 34 5.18 4.81 6.57
CA ALA A 34 5.32 4.39 7.96
C ALA A 34 3.95 3.96 8.53
N GLY A 35 3.90 2.82 9.19
CA GLY A 35 2.69 2.22 9.75
C GLY A 35 1.79 1.49 8.73
N VAL A 36 2.13 1.47 7.45
CA VAL A 36 1.48 0.63 6.43
C VAL A 36 2.11 -0.75 6.41
N HIS A 37 1.28 -1.79 6.35
CA HIS A 37 1.69 -3.19 6.36
C HIS A 37 1.90 -3.75 4.95
N ALA A 38 2.61 -4.88 4.88
CA ALA A 38 2.71 -5.67 3.65
C ALA A 38 2.73 -7.16 3.98
N ARG A 39 1.88 -7.94 3.31
CA ARG A 39 1.91 -9.42 3.36
C ARG A 39 2.87 -10.00 2.33
N ALA A 40 2.96 -9.36 1.16
CA ALA A 40 3.77 -9.84 0.05
C ALA A 40 4.49 -8.69 -0.67
N GLN A 41 5.31 -7.92 0.07
CA GLN A 41 6.26 -7.01 -0.55
C GLN A 41 7.35 -7.84 -1.24
N VAL A 42 7.74 -7.41 -2.44
CA VAL A 42 8.79 -8.08 -3.22
C VAL A 42 9.99 -7.15 -3.37
N ALA A 43 11.18 -7.71 -3.23
CA ALA A 43 12.43 -7.02 -3.51
C ALA A 43 13.39 -7.92 -4.28
N ASN A 44 14.28 -7.35 -5.07
CA ASN A 44 15.39 -8.06 -5.67
C ASN A 44 16.71 -7.46 -5.23
N VAL A 45 17.74 -8.31 -5.21
CA VAL A 45 19.12 -7.94 -4.90
C VAL A 45 20.06 -8.64 -5.88
N LYS A 46 21.20 -8.02 -6.16
CA LYS A 46 22.31 -8.64 -6.89
C LYS A 46 23.48 -8.82 -5.95
N ILE A 47 23.76 -10.06 -5.57
CA ILE A 47 24.86 -10.42 -4.68
C ILE A 47 25.62 -11.61 -5.25
N ARG A 48 26.91 -11.71 -4.88
CA ARG A 48 27.74 -12.90 -5.12
C ARG A 48 27.96 -13.58 -3.78
N THR A 49 27.57 -14.85 -3.70
CA THR A 49 27.67 -15.64 -2.47
C THR A 49 27.61 -17.12 -2.80
N ASP A 50 28.22 -17.94 -1.96
CA ASP A 50 28.12 -19.40 -2.03
C ASP A 50 26.87 -19.96 -1.34
N LYS A 51 26.10 -19.08 -0.67
CA LYS A 51 24.87 -19.47 0.02
C LYS A 51 23.72 -19.68 -0.96
N THR A 52 22.95 -20.70 -0.68
CA THR A 52 21.69 -20.97 -1.36
C THR A 52 20.62 -19.91 -0.99
N ALA A 53 19.58 -19.81 -1.80
CA ALA A 53 18.45 -18.92 -1.52
C ALA A 53 17.78 -19.24 -0.16
N GLN A 54 17.71 -20.53 0.19
CA GLN A 54 17.16 -20.97 1.48
C GLN A 54 18.05 -20.50 2.65
N GLU A 55 19.35 -20.67 2.57
CA GLU A 55 20.28 -20.20 3.62
C GLU A 55 20.23 -18.67 3.79
N ILE A 56 20.03 -17.92 2.70
CA ILE A 56 19.84 -16.47 2.76
C ILE A 56 18.53 -16.13 3.46
N GLN A 57 17.44 -16.82 3.16
CA GLN A 57 16.14 -16.63 3.82
C GLN A 57 16.23 -16.92 5.33
N GLU A 58 16.86 -18.02 5.71
CA GLU A 58 17.05 -18.41 7.12
C GLU A 58 17.92 -17.37 7.86
N LEU A 59 19.02 -16.93 7.25
CA LEU A 59 19.89 -15.89 7.80
C LEU A 59 19.15 -14.57 7.98
N LEU A 60 18.36 -14.13 7.00
CA LEU A 60 17.55 -12.92 7.11
C LEU A 60 16.56 -13.04 8.27
N ASN A 61 15.80 -14.14 8.35
CA ASN A 61 14.79 -14.35 9.39
C ASN A 61 15.42 -14.53 10.80
N HIS A 62 16.68 -14.98 10.88
CA HIS A 62 17.39 -15.06 12.14
C HIS A 62 17.74 -13.68 12.73
N TYR A 63 18.10 -12.71 11.89
CA TYR A 63 18.55 -11.39 12.32
C TYR A 63 17.50 -10.27 12.20
N LEU A 64 16.43 -10.47 11.45
CA LEU A 64 15.34 -9.49 11.33
C LEU A 64 14.55 -9.41 12.63
N PRO A 65 14.02 -8.23 12.99
CA PRO A 65 13.13 -8.08 14.13
C PRO A 65 11.80 -8.80 13.86
N GLN A 66 11.05 -9.07 14.94
CA GLN A 66 9.81 -9.88 14.90
C GLN A 66 8.68 -9.35 14.00
N ASP A 67 8.76 -8.08 13.61
CA ASP A 67 7.79 -7.42 12.73
C ASP A 67 8.16 -7.50 11.24
N ILE A 68 9.28 -8.15 10.90
CA ILE A 68 9.74 -8.35 9.52
C ILE A 68 10.11 -9.81 9.30
N ALA A 69 9.52 -10.44 8.29
CA ALA A 69 9.87 -11.80 7.89
C ALA A 69 10.01 -11.94 6.37
N VAL A 70 10.97 -12.73 5.94
CA VAL A 70 11.16 -13.15 4.55
C VAL A 70 10.44 -14.48 4.35
N THR A 71 9.32 -14.46 3.66
CA THR A 71 8.47 -15.66 3.46
C THR A 71 8.95 -16.55 2.33
N ALA A 72 9.67 -15.98 1.36
CA ALA A 72 10.28 -16.71 0.25
C ALA A 72 11.56 -16.01 -0.22
N CYS A 73 12.53 -16.78 -0.65
CA CYS A 73 13.73 -16.32 -1.33
C CYS A 73 14.04 -17.29 -2.46
N GLU A 74 14.31 -16.77 -3.65
CA GLU A 74 14.59 -17.57 -4.83
C GLU A 74 15.64 -16.91 -5.72
N GLN A 75 16.34 -17.73 -6.49
CA GLN A 75 17.24 -17.23 -7.51
C GLN A 75 16.43 -16.81 -8.74
N ALA A 76 16.65 -15.60 -9.21
CA ALA A 76 15.96 -15.04 -10.37
C ALA A 76 16.96 -14.70 -11.49
N PRO A 77 16.52 -14.70 -12.77
CA PRO A 77 17.32 -14.20 -13.88
C PRO A 77 17.79 -12.76 -13.66
N GLU A 78 18.98 -12.40 -14.12
CA GLU A 78 19.57 -11.07 -13.92
C GLU A 78 18.71 -9.88 -14.38
N ARG A 79 17.83 -10.10 -15.36
CA ARG A 79 16.91 -9.09 -15.90
C ARG A 79 15.73 -8.79 -14.99
N VAL A 80 15.51 -9.58 -13.94
CA VAL A 80 14.37 -9.40 -13.02
C VAL A 80 14.60 -8.16 -12.16
N HIS A 81 13.60 -7.29 -12.16
CA HIS A 81 13.58 -6.08 -11.33
C HIS A 81 12.21 -5.96 -10.66
N ALA A 82 12.17 -6.07 -9.34
CA ALA A 82 10.95 -6.12 -8.55
C ALA A 82 9.96 -4.98 -8.86
N ARG A 83 10.46 -3.78 -9.15
CA ARG A 83 9.61 -2.61 -9.45
C ARG A 83 9.23 -2.50 -10.93
N LEU A 84 10.17 -2.74 -11.84
CA LEU A 84 9.97 -2.49 -13.26
C LEU A 84 9.16 -3.58 -13.95
N ASN A 85 9.23 -4.82 -13.44
CA ASN A 85 8.45 -5.94 -13.95
C ASN A 85 7.07 -6.06 -13.30
N ALA A 86 6.79 -5.30 -12.22
CA ALA A 86 5.48 -5.32 -11.59
C ALA A 86 4.40 -4.73 -12.52
N LYS A 87 3.34 -5.50 -12.78
CA LYS A 87 2.19 -5.12 -13.59
C LYS A 87 1.11 -4.43 -12.77
N GLY A 88 1.07 -4.72 -11.46
CA GLY A 88 0.08 -4.12 -10.58
C GLY A 88 0.33 -4.43 -9.11
N LYS A 89 -0.55 -3.88 -8.27
CA LYS A 89 -0.55 -4.08 -6.83
C LYS A 89 -1.96 -4.19 -6.32
N HIS A 90 -2.16 -5.06 -5.34
CA HIS A 90 -3.39 -5.19 -4.58
C HIS A 90 -3.16 -4.66 -3.17
N TYR A 91 -3.94 -3.67 -2.78
CA TYR A 91 -4.00 -3.14 -1.44
C TYR A 91 -5.34 -3.47 -0.80
N ARG A 92 -5.33 -3.79 0.49
CA ARG A 92 -6.52 -3.92 1.33
C ARG A 92 -6.48 -2.91 2.45
N TYR A 93 -7.58 -2.19 2.64
CA TYR A 93 -7.80 -1.38 3.82
C TYR A 93 -8.90 -2.01 4.67
N ARG A 94 -8.66 -2.11 5.98
CA ARG A 94 -9.62 -2.65 6.94
C ARG A 94 -10.07 -1.56 7.89
N LEU A 95 -11.39 -1.44 8.07
CA LEU A 95 -12.03 -0.42 8.88
C LEU A 95 -13.14 -1.07 9.70
N CYS A 96 -13.20 -0.76 11.00
CA CYS A 96 -14.30 -1.12 11.90
C CYS A 96 -15.16 0.12 12.10
N ASP A 97 -16.45 0.09 11.68
CA ASP A 97 -17.37 1.22 11.75
C ASP A 97 -18.45 1.02 12.82
N GLY A 98 -18.72 2.09 13.59
CA GLY A 98 -19.87 2.22 14.48
C GLY A 98 -20.00 1.18 15.59
N GLY A 99 -18.92 0.60 16.08
CA GLY A 99 -18.96 -0.43 17.10
C GLY A 99 -17.83 -0.35 18.10
N VAL A 100 -17.79 -1.32 19.03
CA VAL A 100 -16.65 -1.47 19.93
C VAL A 100 -15.46 -1.99 19.14
N PRO A 101 -14.36 -1.24 19.08
CA PRO A 101 -13.18 -1.65 18.33
C PRO A 101 -12.57 -2.94 18.90
N ASP A 102 -12.10 -3.81 18.03
CA ASP A 102 -11.29 -4.95 18.43
C ASP A 102 -9.88 -4.47 18.81
N VAL A 103 -9.60 -4.42 20.12
CA VAL A 103 -8.32 -3.95 20.65
C VAL A 103 -7.14 -4.84 20.24
N PHE A 104 -7.38 -6.12 19.92
CA PHE A 104 -6.34 -7.03 19.44
C PHE A 104 -5.99 -6.76 17.98
N ALA A 105 -6.94 -6.28 17.19
CA ALA A 105 -6.74 -5.91 15.79
C ALA A 105 -6.30 -4.44 15.60
N ARG A 106 -6.13 -3.65 16.65
CA ARG A 106 -5.86 -2.19 16.60
C ARG A 106 -4.70 -1.76 15.70
N ASN A 107 -3.71 -2.63 15.53
CA ASN A 107 -2.55 -2.37 14.69
C ASN A 107 -2.81 -2.65 13.20
N TYR A 108 -3.95 -3.26 12.84
CA TYR A 108 -4.25 -3.74 11.48
C TYR A 108 -5.63 -3.30 10.98
N VAL A 109 -6.43 -2.66 11.84
CA VAL A 109 -7.77 -2.19 11.53
C VAL A 109 -7.93 -0.77 12.03
N CYS A 110 -8.47 0.11 11.19
CA CYS A 110 -8.80 1.47 11.59
C CYS A 110 -10.19 1.48 12.26
N ALA A 111 -10.28 2.00 13.48
CA ALA A 111 -11.57 2.25 14.12
C ALA A 111 -12.18 3.53 13.56
N TRP A 112 -13.49 3.53 13.31
CA TRP A 112 -14.28 4.66 12.84
C TRP A 112 -15.60 4.74 13.62
N GLU A 113 -15.96 5.91 14.07
CA GLU A 113 -17.08 6.06 15.02
C GLU A 113 -18.45 5.90 14.34
N GLN A 114 -18.61 6.43 13.13
CA GLN A 114 -19.87 6.44 12.42
C GLN A 114 -20.09 5.14 11.64
N HIS A 115 -21.36 4.70 11.55
CA HIS A 115 -21.75 3.69 10.58
C HIS A 115 -21.70 4.26 9.16
N LEU A 116 -21.24 3.42 8.23
CA LEU A 116 -21.01 3.81 6.85
C LEU A 116 -22.01 3.12 5.91
N ASP A 117 -22.56 3.86 4.97
CA ASP A 117 -23.36 3.34 3.87
C ASP A 117 -22.43 2.70 2.82
N VAL A 118 -22.32 1.36 2.86
CA VAL A 118 -21.47 0.60 1.93
C VAL A 118 -21.97 0.71 0.50
N ASP A 119 -23.29 0.75 0.29
CA ASP A 119 -23.87 0.81 -1.07
C ASP A 119 -23.57 2.18 -1.72
N ALA A 120 -23.65 3.26 -0.94
CA ALA A 120 -23.24 4.58 -1.41
C ALA A 120 -21.74 4.62 -1.75
N MET A 121 -20.88 4.03 -0.90
CA MET A 121 -19.46 3.94 -1.17
C MET A 121 -19.15 3.10 -2.42
N GLN A 122 -19.88 2.01 -2.67
CA GLN A 122 -19.71 1.18 -3.88
C GLN A 122 -20.07 1.96 -5.14
N ARG A 123 -21.18 2.73 -5.12
CA ARG A 123 -21.54 3.61 -6.25
C ARG A 123 -20.44 4.64 -6.53
N ALA A 124 -19.91 5.28 -5.50
CA ALA A 124 -18.80 6.22 -5.65
C ALA A 124 -17.53 5.55 -6.19
N ALA A 125 -17.19 4.36 -5.67
CA ALA A 125 -16.02 3.61 -6.10
C ALA A 125 -16.06 3.23 -7.58
N ALA A 126 -17.24 3.00 -8.16
CA ALA A 126 -17.39 2.69 -9.57
C ALA A 126 -16.83 3.81 -10.47
N HIS A 127 -16.94 5.08 -10.09
CA HIS A 127 -16.40 6.21 -10.84
C HIS A 127 -14.86 6.31 -10.78
N LEU A 128 -14.21 5.62 -9.85
CA LEU A 128 -12.76 5.64 -9.67
C LEU A 128 -12.06 4.49 -10.39
N VAL A 129 -12.82 3.51 -10.88
CA VAL A 129 -12.28 2.42 -11.70
C VAL A 129 -12.02 2.95 -13.12
N GLY A 130 -10.86 2.60 -13.66
CA GLY A 130 -10.41 3.10 -14.96
C GLY A 130 -9.09 3.86 -14.87
N THR A 131 -8.76 4.56 -15.94
CA THR A 131 -7.55 5.38 -16.06
C THR A 131 -7.92 6.85 -15.85
N HIS A 132 -7.41 7.43 -14.75
CA HIS A 132 -7.69 8.82 -14.36
C HIS A 132 -6.43 9.53 -13.89
N ASP A 133 -6.46 10.85 -13.87
CA ASP A 133 -5.47 11.63 -13.14
C ASP A 133 -5.86 11.67 -11.65
N PHE A 134 -5.10 10.94 -10.84
CA PHE A 134 -5.32 10.86 -9.39
C PHE A 134 -4.56 11.93 -8.59
N ARG A 135 -4.21 13.06 -9.20
CA ARG A 135 -3.53 14.15 -8.51
C ARG A 135 -4.31 14.63 -7.29
N ALA A 136 -5.61 14.83 -7.40
CA ALA A 136 -6.49 15.23 -6.29
C ALA A 136 -6.47 14.21 -5.14
N MET A 137 -6.36 12.92 -5.45
CA MET A 137 -6.30 11.84 -4.46
C MET A 137 -4.87 11.42 -4.12
N SER A 138 -3.93 12.37 -4.08
CA SER A 138 -2.54 12.06 -3.74
C SER A 138 -1.87 13.19 -2.95
N SER A 139 -0.81 12.85 -2.21
CA SER A 139 0.02 13.82 -1.49
C SER A 139 1.28 14.21 -2.28
N VAL A 140 1.21 14.23 -3.60
CA VAL A 140 2.32 14.69 -4.43
C VAL A 140 2.45 16.20 -4.35
N ASN A 141 3.69 16.68 -4.20
CA ASN A 141 3.96 18.11 -4.11
C ASN A 141 3.89 18.80 -5.49
N LYS A 142 3.86 20.13 -5.51
CA LYS A 142 3.84 20.94 -6.75
C LYS A 142 5.05 20.70 -7.67
N ARG A 143 6.17 20.21 -7.13
CA ARG A 143 7.42 19.93 -7.88
C ARG A 143 7.44 18.51 -8.48
N PHE A 144 6.40 17.72 -8.26
CA PHE A 144 6.31 16.36 -8.81
C PHE A 144 6.15 16.43 -10.34
N LYS A 145 7.19 16.00 -11.07
CA LYS A 145 7.26 16.10 -12.54
C LYS A 145 6.76 14.84 -13.28
N LYS A 146 6.53 13.73 -12.57
CA LYS A 146 6.08 12.49 -13.19
C LYS A 146 4.56 12.52 -13.38
N SER A 147 4.04 11.71 -14.31
CA SER A 147 2.61 11.55 -14.51
C SER A 147 1.90 11.14 -13.22
N THR A 148 0.76 11.77 -12.96
CA THR A 148 -0.19 11.43 -11.88
C THR A 148 -1.34 10.53 -12.36
N VAL A 149 -1.36 10.22 -13.66
CA VAL A 149 -2.32 9.28 -14.25
C VAL A 149 -2.00 7.86 -13.79
N ARG A 150 -3.03 7.16 -13.30
CA ARG A 150 -2.97 5.74 -12.87
C ARG A 150 -4.21 5.01 -13.35
N THR A 151 -4.08 3.68 -13.45
CA THR A 151 -5.22 2.82 -13.76
C THR A 151 -5.57 2.00 -12.53
N ILE A 152 -6.77 2.17 -12.03
CA ILE A 152 -7.40 1.28 -11.05
C ILE A 152 -8.22 0.26 -11.82
N THR A 153 -7.90 -1.01 -11.67
CA THR A 153 -8.58 -2.10 -12.37
C THR A 153 -9.78 -2.62 -11.59
N GLN A 154 -9.76 -2.49 -10.27
CA GLN A 154 -10.84 -2.95 -9.40
C GLN A 154 -10.85 -2.21 -8.07
N ILE A 155 -12.06 -1.88 -7.60
CA ILE A 155 -12.33 -1.53 -6.20
C ILE A 155 -13.50 -2.39 -5.74
N THR A 156 -13.31 -3.14 -4.64
CA THR A 156 -14.36 -3.95 -4.02
C THR A 156 -14.49 -3.53 -2.57
N ILE A 157 -15.71 -3.27 -2.12
CA ILE A 157 -16.01 -2.93 -0.72
C ILE A 157 -16.91 -4.01 -0.16
N THR A 158 -16.46 -4.69 0.88
CA THR A 158 -17.18 -5.82 1.48
C THR A 158 -17.41 -5.57 2.95
N ARG A 159 -18.68 -5.58 3.40
CA ARG A 159 -19.03 -5.57 4.81
C ARG A 159 -18.89 -6.98 5.39
N LYS A 160 -18.17 -7.09 6.47
CA LYS A 160 -18.04 -8.29 7.31
C LYS A 160 -18.68 -8.00 8.67
N PRO A 161 -18.90 -9.00 9.54
CA PRO A 161 -19.58 -8.80 10.82
C PRO A 161 -19.01 -7.70 11.71
N ARG A 162 -17.72 -7.41 11.62
CA ARG A 162 -17.04 -6.41 12.47
C ARG A 162 -16.19 -5.41 11.69
N GLU A 163 -16.14 -5.50 10.36
CA GLU A 163 -15.26 -4.68 9.53
C GLU A 163 -15.83 -4.46 8.14
N ILE A 164 -15.37 -3.35 7.55
CA ILE A 164 -15.48 -3.10 6.12
C ILE A 164 -14.09 -3.30 5.53
N CYS A 165 -13.99 -4.13 4.50
CA CYS A 165 -12.77 -4.33 3.74
C CYS A 165 -12.88 -3.61 2.39
N PHE A 166 -11.87 -2.81 2.08
CA PHE A 166 -11.71 -2.14 0.78
C PHE A 166 -10.54 -2.80 0.06
N ASP A 167 -10.79 -3.49 -1.02
CA ASP A 167 -9.77 -4.06 -1.90
C ASP A 167 -9.58 -3.16 -3.12
N VAL A 168 -8.36 -2.68 -3.34
CA VAL A 168 -8.02 -1.77 -4.43
C VAL A 168 -6.89 -2.39 -5.25
N ILE A 169 -7.14 -2.66 -6.53
CA ILE A 169 -6.17 -3.22 -7.48
C ILE A 169 -5.90 -2.20 -8.58
N GLY A 170 -4.63 -1.97 -8.90
CA GLY A 170 -4.25 -1.03 -9.95
C GLY A 170 -2.81 -1.22 -10.41
N THR A 171 -2.44 -0.61 -11.53
CA THR A 171 -1.10 -0.72 -12.13
C THR A 171 -0.01 -0.02 -11.32
N GLY A 172 -0.40 0.91 -10.47
CA GLY A 172 0.49 1.64 -9.56
C GLY A 172 -0.26 2.71 -8.79
N PHE A 173 0.35 3.19 -7.71
CA PHE A 173 -0.27 4.17 -6.82
C PHE A 173 0.69 5.33 -6.54
N LEU A 174 0.14 6.52 -6.35
CA LEU A 174 0.84 7.71 -5.91
C LEU A 174 1.00 7.71 -4.38
N TYR A 175 1.80 8.63 -3.87
CA TYR A 175 1.99 8.80 -2.44
C TYR A 175 0.65 9.10 -1.73
N ASN A 176 0.33 8.32 -0.70
CA ASN A 176 -0.94 8.34 0.06
C ASN A 176 -2.22 8.06 -0.76
N MET A 177 -2.12 7.71 -2.05
CA MET A 177 -3.28 7.64 -2.95
C MET A 177 -4.39 6.72 -2.43
N VAL A 178 -4.08 5.48 -2.05
CA VAL A 178 -5.10 4.53 -1.57
C VAL A 178 -5.75 5.05 -0.28
N ARG A 179 -4.98 5.60 0.65
CA ARG A 179 -5.50 6.13 1.91
C ARG A 179 -6.43 7.33 1.71
N ILE A 180 -6.11 8.23 0.77
CA ILE A 180 -6.94 9.40 0.44
C ILE A 180 -8.20 8.95 -0.31
N LEU A 181 -8.07 8.01 -1.25
CA LEU A 181 -9.19 7.43 -1.96
C LEU A 181 -10.22 6.84 -0.98
N ILE A 182 -9.74 6.03 -0.03
CA ILE A 182 -10.62 5.42 0.98
C ILE A 182 -11.23 6.49 1.89
N GLY A 183 -10.47 7.49 2.31
CA GLY A 183 -11.03 8.60 3.11
C GLY A 183 -12.12 9.38 2.36
N THR A 184 -11.96 9.54 1.04
CA THR A 184 -13.00 10.16 0.21
C THR A 184 -14.25 9.28 0.12
N LEU A 185 -14.11 7.97 -0.01
CA LEU A 185 -15.22 7.01 0.02
C LEU A 185 -15.90 6.95 1.41
N VAL A 186 -15.13 7.04 2.49
CA VAL A 186 -15.66 7.10 3.86
C VAL A 186 -16.55 8.33 4.04
N GLU A 187 -16.14 9.50 3.54
CA GLU A 187 -17.00 10.71 3.57
C GLU A 187 -18.30 10.54 2.76
N VAL A 188 -18.30 9.73 1.71
CA VAL A 188 -19.53 9.33 1.01
C VAL A 188 -20.37 8.40 1.89
N GLY A 189 -19.76 7.41 2.53
CA GLY A 189 -20.46 6.50 3.44
C GLY A 189 -21.08 7.19 4.65
N GLU A 190 -20.52 8.31 5.10
CA GLU A 190 -21.06 9.19 6.13
C GLU A 190 -22.20 10.12 5.62
N GLY A 191 -22.47 10.13 4.32
CA GLY A 191 -23.41 11.07 3.70
C GLY A 191 -22.91 12.53 3.58
N LYS A 192 -21.60 12.78 3.84
CA LYS A 192 -20.98 14.11 3.71
C LYS A 192 -20.76 14.50 2.25
N ARG A 193 -20.73 13.51 1.34
CA ARG A 193 -20.56 13.68 -0.10
C ARG A 193 -21.54 12.82 -0.87
N ALA A 194 -21.99 13.31 -2.01
CA ALA A 194 -22.76 12.50 -2.95
C ALA A 194 -21.85 11.47 -3.66
N PRO A 195 -22.32 10.22 -3.95
CA PRO A 195 -21.54 9.25 -4.71
C PRO A 195 -21.05 9.79 -6.06
N ASP A 196 -21.88 10.56 -6.75
CA ASP A 196 -21.60 11.12 -8.07
C ASP A 196 -20.63 12.32 -8.05
N SER A 197 -20.09 12.70 -6.88
CA SER A 197 -19.08 13.77 -6.78
C SER A 197 -17.68 13.35 -7.21
N MET A 198 -17.41 12.04 -7.38
CA MET A 198 -16.09 11.53 -7.68
C MET A 198 -15.47 12.06 -8.98
N PRO A 199 -16.18 12.16 -10.10
CA PRO A 199 -15.64 12.75 -11.33
C PRO A 199 -15.19 14.20 -11.13
N ALA A 200 -16.01 15.04 -10.48
CA ALA A 200 -15.66 16.43 -10.22
C ALA A 200 -14.40 16.57 -9.33
N ILE A 201 -14.21 15.67 -8.35
CA ILE A 201 -13.00 15.63 -7.53
C ILE A 201 -11.77 15.29 -8.38
N LEU A 202 -11.85 14.28 -9.25
CA LEU A 202 -10.75 13.89 -10.14
C LEU A 202 -10.39 15.05 -11.08
N ASP A 203 -11.38 15.68 -11.71
CA ASP A 203 -11.19 16.78 -12.67
C ASP A 203 -10.62 18.04 -12.01
N SER A 204 -10.85 18.25 -10.72
CA SER A 204 -10.32 19.39 -9.98
C SER A 204 -8.79 19.40 -9.88
N LEU A 205 -8.15 18.23 -9.92
CA LEU A 205 -6.73 18.03 -9.69
C LEU A 205 -6.24 18.64 -8.34
N ASP A 206 -7.15 19.01 -7.45
CA ASP A 206 -6.89 19.67 -6.19
C ASP A 206 -7.07 18.71 -5.01
N ARG A 207 -6.00 18.50 -4.24
CA ARG A 207 -5.99 17.68 -3.02
C ARG A 207 -7.05 18.11 -1.99
N GLN A 208 -7.38 19.37 -1.93
CA GLN A 208 -8.35 19.90 -0.96
C GLN A 208 -9.79 19.44 -1.26
N GLN A 209 -10.09 19.07 -2.49
CA GLN A 209 -11.38 18.53 -2.88
C GLN A 209 -11.57 17.06 -2.48
N ALA A 210 -10.52 16.31 -2.26
CA ALA A 210 -10.59 14.93 -1.80
C ALA A 210 -10.67 14.84 -0.27
N GLY A 211 -11.13 13.71 0.23
CA GLY A 211 -11.32 13.45 1.66
C GLY A 211 -10.02 13.34 2.45
N VAL A 212 -10.15 12.98 3.72
CA VAL A 212 -9.05 12.83 4.66
C VAL A 212 -8.08 11.72 4.22
N THR A 213 -6.84 11.83 4.67
CA THR A 213 -5.89 10.72 4.53
C THR A 213 -6.11 9.73 5.68
N MET A 214 -6.65 8.55 5.36
CA MET A 214 -6.94 7.54 6.38
C MET A 214 -5.68 7.10 7.14
N PRO A 215 -5.80 6.70 8.41
CA PRO A 215 -4.69 6.18 9.21
C PRO A 215 -3.96 5.01 8.52
N PRO A 216 -2.62 4.90 8.65
CA PRO A 216 -1.84 3.91 7.88
C PRO A 216 -2.05 2.47 8.33
N GLN A 217 -2.35 2.22 9.62
CA GLN A 217 -2.45 0.88 10.19
C GLN A 217 -3.55 0.02 9.56
N GLY A 218 -4.60 0.63 8.98
CA GLY A 218 -5.64 -0.11 8.27
C GLY A 218 -5.19 -0.63 6.90
N LEU A 219 -4.08 -0.10 6.33
CA LEU A 219 -3.64 -0.39 4.97
C LEU A 219 -2.60 -1.51 4.94
N THR A 220 -2.81 -2.49 4.09
CA THR A 220 -1.89 -3.60 3.81
C THR A 220 -1.68 -3.77 2.31
N LEU A 221 -0.43 -3.86 1.88
CA LEU A 221 -0.09 -4.39 0.55
C LEU A 221 -0.27 -5.91 0.58
N GLU A 222 -1.32 -6.42 -0.06
CA GLU A 222 -1.63 -7.85 -0.09
C GLU A 222 -0.76 -8.59 -1.11
N THR A 223 -0.55 -8.02 -2.30
CA THR A 223 0.18 -8.69 -3.38
C THR A 223 0.78 -7.68 -4.36
N VAL A 224 1.94 -8.02 -4.91
CA VAL A 224 2.53 -7.42 -6.11
C VAL A 224 2.27 -8.38 -7.27
N LEU A 225 1.68 -7.90 -8.36
CA LEU A 225 1.34 -8.69 -9.56
C LEU A 225 2.45 -8.58 -10.61
N TYR A 226 2.89 -9.70 -11.17
CA TYR A 226 3.93 -9.81 -12.20
C TYR A 226 3.43 -10.41 -13.49
#